data_1dcc832a9bf2731aed937aa696100581
#
_entry.id   1dcc832a9bf2731aed937aa696100581
#
_cell.length_a   1.000
_cell.length_b   1.000
_cell.length_c   1.000
_cell.angle_alpha   90.00
_cell.angle_beta   90.00
_cell.angle_gamma   90.00
#
_symmetry.space_group_name_H-M   'P 1'
#
loop_
_entity.id
_entity.type
_entity.pdbx_description
1 polymer ?
#
loop_
_entity_poly.entity_id
_entity_poly.type
_entity_poly.pdbx_seq_one_letter_code
_entity_poly.pdbx_strand_id
1 'polypeptide(L)'
;MLKNIRLITVLLLVLCGSMLVSGCGLLFSNELIVNRYADALLTKNNELQFRFRINNEILAGQQLYKVKVTIHDAKLAAAIGKREIVYGEDQVLNGEYLEVGGKDGKYIFMDPLPLKDDLDIYELKKMIEKDNAVSIEVFNNQEVFGRVYLTNFSSEL
;
A
#
# COMPACT_ATOMS: atom_id res chain seq x y z
N MET A 1 -33.09 31.99 39.78
CA MET A 1 -32.14 32.46 38.77
C MET A 1 -30.75 31.79 38.88
N LEU A 2 -30.11 31.73 40.04
CA LEU A 2 -28.76 31.13 40.21
C LEU A 2 -28.66 29.63 39.84
N LYS A 3 -29.72 28.84 40.01
CA LYS A 3 -29.71 27.40 39.76
C LYS A 3 -29.58 27.09 38.27
N ASN A 4 -30.20 27.92 37.43
CA ASN A 4 -30.15 27.75 35.96
C ASN A 4 -28.77 28.17 35.38
N ILE A 5 -28.12 29.16 35.99
CA ILE A 5 -26.78 29.61 35.59
C ILE A 5 -25.76 28.49 35.85
N ARG A 6 -25.84 27.83 37.01
CA ARG A 6 -24.93 26.71 37.33
C ARG A 6 -25.12 25.52 36.37
N LEU A 7 -26.35 25.23 35.98
CA LEU A 7 -26.66 24.16 35.03
C LEU A 7 -26.05 24.45 33.63
N ILE A 8 -26.22 25.69 33.18
CA ILE A 8 -25.66 26.15 31.88
C ILE A 8 -24.13 26.10 31.90
N THR A 9 -23.50 26.52 33.01
CA THR A 9 -22.02 26.48 33.13
C THR A 9 -21.48 25.05 33.10
N VAL A 10 -22.14 24.10 33.77
CA VAL A 10 -21.75 22.68 33.74
C VAL A 10 -21.95 22.09 32.35
N LEU A 11 -23.05 22.42 31.66
CA LEU A 11 -23.30 21.95 30.30
C LEU A 11 -22.25 22.47 29.30
N LEU A 12 -21.84 23.72 29.44
CA LEU A 12 -20.82 24.35 28.62
C LEU A 12 -19.43 23.73 28.85
N LEU A 13 -19.09 23.39 30.11
CA LEU A 13 -17.85 22.70 30.46
C LEU A 13 -17.82 21.29 29.92
N VAL A 14 -18.90 20.56 29.92
CA VAL A 14 -19.00 19.22 29.32
C VAL A 14 -18.87 19.28 27.79
N LEU A 15 -19.50 20.29 27.16
CA LEU A 15 -19.40 20.48 25.70
C LEU A 15 -17.99 20.87 25.26
N CYS A 16 -17.30 21.74 26.01
CA CYS A 16 -15.89 22.09 25.74
C CYS A 16 -14.96 20.90 26.03
N GLY A 17 -15.23 20.10 27.05
CA GLY A 17 -14.44 18.90 27.36
C GLY A 17 -14.54 17.83 26.28
N SER A 18 -15.71 17.67 25.64
CA SER A 18 -15.87 16.69 24.53
C SER A 18 -15.16 17.09 23.25
N MET A 19 -14.92 18.37 23.01
CA MET A 19 -14.12 18.83 21.86
C MET A 19 -12.61 18.60 22.02
N LEU A 20 -12.11 18.48 23.24
CA LEU A 20 -10.69 18.22 23.50
C LEU A 20 -10.32 16.73 23.34
N VAL A 21 -11.30 15.84 23.32
CA VAL A 21 -11.09 14.40 23.11
C VAL A 21 -11.10 14.03 21.61
N SER A 22 -11.51 14.96 20.74
CA SER A 22 -11.23 14.85 19.30
C SER A 22 -9.75 15.12 19.10
N GLY A 23 -8.93 14.24 19.70
CA GLY A 23 -7.50 14.21 19.48
C GLY A 23 -7.27 14.19 17.97
N CYS A 24 -6.65 15.23 17.44
CA CYS A 24 -5.83 15.09 16.26
C CYS A 24 -4.92 13.90 16.54
N GLY A 25 -5.33 12.72 16.11
CA GLY A 25 -4.38 11.68 15.84
C GLY A 25 -3.36 12.35 14.93
N LEU A 26 -2.20 12.64 15.47
CA LEU A 26 -1.03 12.93 14.68
C LEU A 26 -0.95 11.78 13.69
N LEU A 27 -1.43 12.04 12.49
CA LEU A 27 -1.19 11.22 11.31
C LEU A 27 0.32 11.31 11.05
N PHE A 28 1.10 10.67 11.88
CA PHE A 28 2.31 10.04 11.40
C PHE A 28 1.78 8.96 10.46
N SER A 29 1.60 9.30 9.21
CA SER A 29 1.49 8.31 8.16
C SER A 29 2.86 7.66 8.06
N ASN A 30 3.14 6.73 8.97
CA ASN A 30 4.14 5.72 8.75
C ASN A 30 3.59 4.86 7.62
N GLU A 31 3.67 5.39 6.40
CA GLU A 31 3.27 4.65 5.21
C GLU A 31 4.19 3.44 5.10
N LEU A 32 3.62 2.25 5.22
CA LEU A 32 4.34 0.99 5.04
C LEU A 32 5.01 0.94 3.67
N ILE A 33 4.32 1.42 2.66
CA ILE A 33 4.83 1.60 1.31
C ILE A 33 4.90 3.09 1.03
N VAL A 34 6.08 3.56 0.69
CA VAL A 34 6.31 4.98 0.39
C VAL A 34 5.72 5.27 -0.98
N ASN A 35 4.50 5.82 -1.00
CA ASN A 35 3.67 6.01 -2.21
C ASN A 35 4.41 6.67 -3.38
N ARG A 36 5.24 7.68 -3.13
CA ARG A 36 6.02 8.36 -4.18
C ARG A 36 7.02 7.45 -4.91
N TYR A 37 7.30 6.26 -4.38
CA TYR A 37 8.21 5.26 -4.95
C TYR A 37 7.48 3.97 -5.34
N ALA A 38 6.15 3.97 -5.28
CA ALA A 38 5.35 2.83 -5.68
C ALA A 38 4.67 3.14 -7.02
N ASP A 39 5.03 2.40 -8.06
CA ASP A 39 4.44 2.54 -9.38
C ASP A 39 4.31 1.19 -10.12
N ALA A 40 3.47 1.20 -11.14
CA ALA A 40 3.41 0.18 -12.17
C ALA A 40 4.04 0.73 -13.45
N LEU A 41 5.14 0.12 -13.90
CA LEU A 41 5.84 0.49 -15.12
C LEU A 41 5.43 -0.41 -16.27
N LEU A 42 4.93 0.16 -17.37
CA LEU A 42 4.79 -0.53 -18.65
C LEU A 42 6.10 -0.41 -19.42
N THR A 43 6.76 -1.55 -19.65
CA THR A 43 8.03 -1.62 -20.40
C THR A 43 7.80 -1.57 -21.91
N LYS A 44 8.87 -1.33 -22.68
CA LYS A 44 8.86 -1.40 -24.16
C LYS A 44 8.50 -2.77 -24.71
N ASN A 45 8.66 -3.82 -23.90
CA ASN A 45 8.37 -5.20 -24.30
C ASN A 45 6.90 -5.60 -24.01
N ASN A 46 6.02 -4.65 -23.72
CA ASN A 46 4.64 -4.91 -23.30
C ASN A 46 4.55 -5.78 -22.03
N GLU A 47 5.37 -5.45 -21.03
CA GLU A 47 5.42 -6.12 -19.74
C GLU A 47 5.09 -5.12 -18.64
N LEU A 48 4.40 -5.55 -17.60
CA LEU A 48 4.08 -4.72 -16.44
C LEU A 48 4.99 -5.08 -15.27
N GLN A 49 5.76 -4.11 -14.78
CA GLN A 49 6.64 -4.26 -13.64
C GLN A 49 6.11 -3.46 -12.44
N PHE A 50 5.96 -4.10 -11.29
CA PHE A 50 5.61 -3.42 -10.05
C PHE A 50 6.89 -3.05 -9.29
N ARG A 51 6.99 -1.77 -8.92
CA ARG A 51 8.16 -1.21 -8.22
C ARG A 51 7.66 -0.44 -7.01
N PHE A 52 8.28 -0.66 -5.86
CA PHE A 52 7.88 0.04 -4.62
C PHE A 52 8.99 -0.01 -3.58
N ARG A 53 8.85 0.86 -2.56
CA ARG A 53 9.76 0.91 -1.42
C ARG A 53 9.00 0.60 -0.15
N ILE A 54 9.48 -0.39 0.61
CA ILE A 54 8.97 -0.73 1.94
C ILE A 54 9.68 0.13 2.98
N ASN A 55 8.89 0.70 3.91
CA ASN A 55 9.42 1.38 5.08
C ASN A 55 9.68 0.35 6.19
N ASN A 56 10.94 0.09 6.47
CA ASN A 56 11.34 -0.90 7.47
C ASN A 56 11.02 -0.49 8.92
N GLU A 57 10.77 0.80 9.19
CA GLU A 57 10.40 1.25 10.53
C GLU A 57 9.10 0.60 11.02
N ILE A 58 8.17 0.32 10.11
CA ILE A 58 6.89 -0.33 10.42
C ILE A 58 7.07 -1.81 10.70
N LEU A 59 8.14 -2.40 10.17
CA LEU A 59 8.50 -3.80 10.36
C LEU A 59 9.43 -4.00 11.58
N ALA A 60 9.51 -3.00 12.48
CA ALA A 60 10.38 -3.05 13.65
C ALA A 60 10.06 -4.29 14.51
N GLY A 61 11.09 -5.09 14.81
CA GLY A 61 10.96 -6.35 15.55
C GLY A 61 10.66 -7.58 14.69
N GLN A 62 10.40 -7.41 13.38
CA GLN A 62 10.28 -8.51 12.44
C GLN A 62 11.64 -8.82 11.79
N GLN A 63 11.88 -10.08 11.49
CA GLN A 63 13.06 -10.51 10.73
C GLN A 63 12.71 -10.79 9.27
N LEU A 64 11.51 -11.36 9.04
CA LEU A 64 11.05 -11.80 7.74
C LEU A 64 9.63 -11.31 7.48
N TYR A 65 9.34 -11.00 6.22
CA TYR A 65 8.00 -10.66 5.75
C TYR A 65 7.78 -11.19 4.32
N LYS A 66 6.53 -11.16 3.88
CA LYS A 66 6.11 -11.48 2.51
C LYS A 66 5.45 -10.27 1.89
N VAL A 67 5.51 -10.19 0.57
CA VAL A 67 4.78 -9.19 -0.20
C VAL A 67 3.84 -9.91 -1.16
N LYS A 68 2.59 -9.48 -1.21
CA LYS A 68 1.60 -9.96 -2.16
C LYS A 68 1.08 -8.79 -3.00
N VAL A 69 1.14 -8.94 -4.30
CA VAL A 69 0.46 -8.06 -5.25
C VAL A 69 -0.85 -8.73 -5.65
N THR A 70 -1.96 -8.02 -5.48
CA THR A 70 -3.30 -8.49 -5.86
C THR A 70 -3.85 -7.62 -6.98
N ILE A 71 -4.26 -8.26 -8.08
CA ILE A 71 -4.89 -7.63 -9.23
C ILE A 71 -6.41 -7.74 -9.08
N HIS A 72 -7.06 -6.62 -8.80
CA HIS A 72 -8.51 -6.55 -8.56
C HIS A 72 -9.31 -6.43 -9.85
N ASP A 73 -8.77 -5.73 -10.85
CA ASP A 73 -9.41 -5.59 -12.15
C ASP A 73 -9.36 -6.91 -12.94
N ALA A 74 -10.52 -7.34 -13.45
CA ALA A 74 -10.64 -8.63 -14.13
C ALA A 74 -9.94 -8.66 -15.50
N LYS A 75 -9.96 -7.52 -16.24
CA LYS A 75 -9.32 -7.40 -17.55
C LYS A 75 -7.80 -7.41 -17.41
N LEU A 76 -7.28 -6.64 -16.43
CA LEU A 76 -5.86 -6.64 -16.11
C LEU A 76 -5.38 -8.01 -15.62
N ALA A 77 -6.15 -8.68 -14.76
CA ALA A 77 -5.82 -10.02 -14.27
C ALA A 77 -5.80 -11.05 -15.41
N ALA A 78 -6.70 -10.95 -16.38
CA ALA A 78 -6.71 -11.79 -17.57
C ALA A 78 -5.47 -11.53 -18.44
N ALA A 79 -5.12 -10.27 -18.68
CA ALA A 79 -3.94 -9.88 -19.46
C ALA A 79 -2.64 -10.37 -18.82
N ILE A 80 -2.48 -10.27 -17.51
CA ILE A 80 -1.31 -10.81 -16.78
C ILE A 80 -1.38 -12.34 -16.66
N GLY A 81 -2.59 -12.91 -16.61
CA GLY A 81 -2.82 -14.34 -16.39
C GLY A 81 -2.73 -14.79 -14.93
N LYS A 82 -2.69 -13.84 -13.98
CA LYS A 82 -2.63 -14.08 -12.53
C LYS A 82 -3.44 -13.02 -11.79
N ARG A 83 -4.06 -13.40 -10.68
CA ARG A 83 -4.74 -12.46 -9.77
C ARG A 83 -3.91 -12.11 -8.55
N GLU A 84 -3.05 -13.01 -8.12
CA GLU A 84 -2.19 -12.82 -6.96
C GLU A 84 -0.77 -13.25 -7.30
N ILE A 85 0.20 -12.49 -6.83
CA ILE A 85 1.61 -12.73 -7.00
C ILE A 85 2.26 -12.52 -5.63
N VAL A 86 2.82 -13.59 -5.08
CA VAL A 86 3.64 -13.51 -3.87
C VAL A 86 5.08 -13.32 -4.30
N TYR A 87 5.72 -12.31 -3.74
CA TYR A 87 7.11 -11.98 -4.00
C TYR A 87 7.97 -12.28 -2.77
N GLY A 88 9.05 -12.96 -2.99
CA GLY A 88 10.11 -13.22 -2.02
C GLY A 88 11.47 -13.23 -2.71
N GLU A 89 12.54 -13.29 -1.96
CA GLU A 89 13.91 -13.39 -2.47
C GLU A 89 14.34 -14.85 -2.52
N ASP A 90 14.87 -15.32 -3.65
CA ASP A 90 15.26 -16.72 -3.89
C ASP A 90 16.18 -17.30 -2.80
N GLN A 91 16.96 -16.45 -2.16
CA GLN A 91 17.89 -16.81 -1.12
C GLN A 91 17.24 -16.93 0.27
N VAL A 92 15.99 -16.50 0.44
CA VAL A 92 15.28 -16.46 1.71
C VAL A 92 14.16 -17.47 1.73
N LEU A 93 14.32 -18.55 2.50
CA LEU A 93 13.31 -19.59 2.70
C LEU A 93 12.60 -20.02 1.41
N ASN A 94 13.37 -20.48 0.42
CA ASN A 94 12.88 -20.97 -0.87
C ASN A 94 12.12 -19.91 -1.71
N GLY A 95 12.49 -18.64 -1.62
CA GLY A 95 11.87 -17.58 -2.42
C GLY A 95 10.52 -17.07 -1.89
N GLU A 96 10.13 -17.44 -0.67
CA GLU A 96 8.82 -17.04 -0.12
C GLU A 96 8.85 -15.78 0.73
N TYR A 97 10.03 -15.37 1.22
CA TYR A 97 10.18 -14.29 2.19
C TYR A 97 11.19 -13.24 1.74
N LEU A 98 11.10 -12.08 2.40
CA LEU A 98 12.08 -11.01 2.35
C LEU A 98 12.64 -10.79 3.75
N GLU A 99 13.92 -10.47 3.82
CA GLU A 99 14.54 -10.03 5.08
C GLU A 99 14.26 -8.54 5.31
N VAL A 100 13.98 -8.19 6.55
CA VAL A 100 13.89 -6.78 6.96
C VAL A 100 15.29 -6.18 6.86
N GLY A 101 15.48 -5.27 5.93
CA GLY A 101 16.77 -4.61 5.67
C GLY A 101 17.12 -3.50 6.67
N GLY A 102 18.13 -2.67 6.32
CA GLY A 102 18.57 -1.55 7.14
C GLY A 102 17.52 -0.43 7.30
N LYS A 103 17.90 0.66 8.01
CA LYS A 103 17.00 1.78 8.36
C LYS A 103 16.37 2.50 7.17
N ASP A 104 17.00 2.47 6.00
CA ASP A 104 16.57 3.26 4.84
C ASP A 104 15.40 2.65 4.05
N GLY A 105 14.86 1.53 4.51
CA GLY A 105 13.82 0.79 3.79
C GLY A 105 14.39 -0.04 2.62
N LYS A 106 13.56 -0.90 2.04
CA LYS A 106 13.94 -1.80 0.95
C LYS A 106 13.21 -1.43 -0.33
N TYR A 107 13.96 -1.21 -1.41
CA TYR A 107 13.40 -1.10 -2.75
C TYR A 107 13.16 -2.48 -3.33
N ILE A 108 11.99 -2.69 -3.87
CA ILE A 108 11.58 -3.92 -4.54
C ILE A 108 11.27 -3.58 -5.99
N PHE A 109 11.92 -4.31 -6.89
CA PHE A 109 11.69 -4.31 -8.34
C PHE A 109 11.28 -5.74 -8.69
N MET A 110 9.98 -5.96 -8.85
CA MET A 110 9.49 -7.29 -9.22
C MET A 110 9.88 -7.59 -10.67
N ASP A 111 9.97 -8.87 -11.01
CA ASP A 111 10.19 -9.27 -12.39
C ASP A 111 9.03 -8.76 -13.27
N PRO A 112 9.35 -8.24 -14.48
CA PRO A 112 8.30 -7.81 -15.41
C PRO A 112 7.39 -8.97 -15.80
N LEU A 113 6.10 -8.70 -15.84
CA LEU A 113 5.04 -9.65 -16.16
C LEU A 113 4.54 -9.39 -17.57
N PRO A 114 4.71 -10.33 -18.51
CA PRO A 114 4.25 -10.14 -19.88
C PRO A 114 2.72 -10.01 -19.92
N LEU A 115 2.24 -9.01 -20.65
CA LEU A 115 0.83 -8.85 -20.94
C LEU A 115 0.47 -9.70 -22.15
N LYS A 116 -0.48 -10.62 -21.99
CA LYS A 116 -0.96 -11.52 -23.05
C LYS A 116 -1.80 -10.80 -24.09
N ASP A 117 -2.48 -9.73 -23.67
CA ASP A 117 -3.33 -8.90 -24.50
C ASP A 117 -2.75 -7.49 -24.54
N ASP A 118 -2.84 -6.83 -25.70
CA ASP A 118 -2.51 -5.43 -25.84
C ASP A 118 -3.59 -4.59 -25.15
N LEU A 119 -3.25 -4.05 -23.98
CA LEU A 119 -4.09 -3.10 -23.29
C LEU A 119 -3.75 -1.68 -23.77
N ASP A 120 -4.80 -0.89 -24.01
CA ASP A 120 -4.61 0.53 -24.29
C ASP A 120 -3.91 1.22 -23.09
N ILE A 121 -2.88 2.01 -23.40
CA ILE A 121 -2.04 2.64 -22.37
C ILE A 121 -2.85 3.59 -21.47
N TYR A 122 -3.84 4.30 -22.02
CA TYR A 122 -4.69 5.20 -21.24
C TYR A 122 -5.67 4.43 -20.35
N GLU A 123 -6.15 3.29 -20.84
CA GLU A 123 -6.98 2.39 -20.06
C GLU A 123 -6.18 1.79 -18.90
N LEU A 124 -4.98 1.28 -19.16
CA LEU A 124 -4.08 0.73 -18.14
C LEU A 124 -3.74 1.78 -17.09
N LYS A 125 -3.38 2.98 -17.52
CA LYS A 125 -3.14 4.11 -16.61
C LYS A 125 -4.35 4.41 -15.73
N LYS A 126 -5.55 4.45 -16.30
CA LYS A 126 -6.79 4.70 -15.55
C LYS A 126 -7.05 3.61 -14.52
N MET A 127 -6.90 2.33 -14.90
CA MET A 127 -7.04 1.18 -13.98
C MET A 127 -6.12 1.33 -12.76
N ILE A 128 -4.85 1.65 -12.98
CA ILE A 128 -3.85 1.78 -11.90
C ILE A 128 -4.13 3.02 -11.04
N GLU A 129 -4.27 4.20 -11.66
CA GLU A 129 -4.28 5.47 -10.93
C GLU A 129 -5.63 5.79 -10.27
N LYS A 130 -6.75 5.27 -10.80
CA LYS A 130 -8.09 5.69 -10.38
C LYS A 130 -9.02 4.57 -9.97
N ASP A 131 -8.88 3.39 -10.57
CA ASP A 131 -9.85 2.32 -10.37
C ASP A 131 -9.37 1.30 -9.31
N ASN A 132 -8.24 1.58 -8.62
CA ASN A 132 -7.67 0.71 -7.57
C ASN A 132 -7.43 -0.73 -8.07
N ALA A 133 -7.00 -0.87 -9.33
CA ALA A 133 -6.84 -2.16 -9.97
C ALA A 133 -5.79 -3.07 -9.34
N VAL A 134 -4.81 -2.49 -8.62
CA VAL A 134 -3.71 -3.23 -8.02
C VAL A 134 -3.49 -2.80 -6.58
N SER A 135 -3.35 -3.75 -5.67
CA SER A 135 -2.90 -3.49 -4.31
C SER A 135 -1.66 -4.30 -3.95
N ILE A 136 -0.86 -3.74 -3.05
CA ILE A 136 0.30 -4.38 -2.45
C ILE A 136 0.00 -4.59 -0.97
N GLU A 137 0.20 -5.80 -0.49
CA GLU A 137 0.04 -6.19 0.91
C GLU A 137 1.37 -6.71 1.45
N VAL A 138 1.76 -6.23 2.62
CA VAL A 138 2.93 -6.70 3.35
C VAL A 138 2.45 -7.44 4.59
N PHE A 139 2.88 -8.68 4.76
CA PHE A 139 2.37 -9.58 5.78
C PHE A 139 3.41 -10.62 6.21
N ASN A 140 3.13 -11.32 7.29
CA ASN A 140 3.82 -12.55 7.67
C ASN A 140 2.77 -13.64 7.97
N ASN A 141 3.18 -14.74 8.58
CA ASN A 141 2.27 -15.85 8.90
C ASN A 141 1.29 -15.54 10.05
N GLN A 142 1.46 -14.41 10.76
CA GLN A 142 0.68 -14.05 11.93
C GLN A 142 -0.22 -12.85 11.68
N GLU A 143 0.25 -11.87 10.90
CA GLU A 143 -0.45 -10.61 10.72
C GLU A 143 -0.17 -9.94 9.37
N VAL A 144 -1.07 -9.03 8.99
CA VAL A 144 -0.91 -8.11 7.88
C VAL A 144 -0.44 -6.76 8.43
N PHE A 145 0.76 -6.34 8.05
CA PHE A 145 1.34 -5.06 8.48
C PHE A 145 0.68 -3.87 7.78
N GLY A 146 0.23 -4.06 6.55
CA GLY A 146 -0.48 -3.04 5.80
C GLY A 146 -0.78 -3.44 4.37
N ARG A 147 -1.71 -2.68 3.78
CA ARG A 147 -2.11 -2.78 2.37
C ARG A 147 -2.25 -1.39 1.78
N VAL A 148 -1.80 -1.23 0.55
CA VAL A 148 -1.93 0.01 -0.21
C VAL A 148 -2.32 -0.30 -1.64
N TYR A 149 -3.12 0.59 -2.26
CA TYR A 149 -3.37 0.54 -3.70
C TYR A 149 -2.29 1.31 -4.45
N LEU A 150 -1.86 0.77 -5.59
CA LEU A 150 -0.99 1.50 -6.50
C LEU A 150 -1.79 2.61 -7.19
N THR A 151 -1.23 3.82 -7.15
CA THR A 151 -1.84 5.02 -7.72
C THR A 151 -0.92 5.75 -8.71
N ASN A 152 0.26 5.20 -8.97
CA ASN A 152 1.19 5.77 -9.94
C ASN A 152 1.42 4.78 -11.08
N PHE A 153 1.42 5.31 -12.28
CA PHE A 153 1.71 4.58 -13.51
C PHE A 153 2.77 5.31 -14.31
N SER A 154 3.72 4.56 -14.86
CA SER A 154 4.73 5.07 -15.79
C SER A 154 4.83 4.17 -17.02
N SER A 155 5.36 4.68 -18.11
CA SER A 155 5.55 3.94 -19.36
C SER A 155 6.84 4.35 -20.02
N GLU A 156 7.48 3.37 -20.67
CA GLU A 156 8.66 3.55 -21.52
C GLU A 156 8.29 3.74 -23.01
N LEU A 157 6.99 3.70 -23.33
CA LEU A 157 6.43 3.89 -24.66
C LEU A 157 6.25 5.36 -24.99
#